data_d92b088b9b73a634a3a619e082821c8c
#
_entry.id   d92b088b9b73a634a3a619e082821c8c
#
_cell.length_a   1.000
_cell.length_b   1.000
_cell.length_c   1.000
_cell.angle_alpha   90.00
_cell.angle_beta   90.00
_cell.angle_gamma   90.00
#
_symmetry.space_group_name_H-M   'P 1'
#
loop_
_entity.id
_entity.type
_entity.pdbx_description
1 polymer ?
#
loop_
_entity_poly.entity_id
_entity_poly.type
_entity_poly.pdbx_seq_one_letter_code
_entity_poly.pdbx_strand_id
1 'polypeptide(L)'
;MYRTGKHTRKTITYNNKHMAKFELSNEVKPLDQIISRLAGECGYEVQQVFNDLLRYIIHGFSPGAPPLKDWKYKRQQNMAFLEMTREWVGIMQRQTALSGWFDAFGELHMAYCSKSGQQYLGQFFTPASICELMVQCTRTEKGTTGKRISDPTCGSGRLLLAYHVHFPGNYLVGEDISRTCCMMTVCNMLIHGCVGEVICHDSLMPDKFTDGWKVNPTLQFSGLPSIRRISKEEYADNRTADNQIRHLLNAAKELEYLEKNLPPSLWD
;
A
#
# COMPACT_ATOMS: atom_id res chain seq x y z
N MET A 1 -30.67 38.32 35.10
CA MET A 1 -29.31 38.84 34.87
C MET A 1 -28.37 37.64 34.66
N TYR A 2 -28.23 37.15 33.42
CA TYR A 2 -27.39 36.00 33.09
C TYR A 2 -26.09 36.51 32.48
N ARG A 3 -24.96 36.19 33.14
CA ARG A 3 -23.61 36.50 32.63
C ARG A 3 -23.20 35.45 31.63
N THR A 4 -23.00 35.87 30.38
CA THR A 4 -22.40 35.08 29.30
C THR A 4 -20.87 35.03 29.48
N GLY A 5 -20.34 33.89 29.86
CA GLY A 5 -18.91 33.61 29.89
C GLY A 5 -18.36 33.43 28.44
N LYS A 6 -17.46 34.32 28.02
CA LYS A 6 -16.68 34.19 26.82
C LYS A 6 -15.62 33.10 27.02
N HIS A 7 -15.79 31.95 26.37
CA HIS A 7 -14.71 30.95 26.20
C HIS A 7 -13.70 31.44 25.17
N THR A 8 -12.58 31.96 25.64
CA THR A 8 -11.39 32.21 24.79
C THR A 8 -10.76 30.85 24.43
N ARG A 9 -10.88 30.46 23.14
CA ARG A 9 -10.09 29.35 22.57
C ARG A 9 -8.61 29.75 22.61
N LYS A 10 -7.82 29.09 23.47
CA LYS A 10 -6.36 29.15 23.40
C LYS A 10 -5.93 28.39 22.14
N THR A 11 -5.45 29.14 21.14
CA THR A 11 -4.76 28.58 19.99
C THR A 11 -3.42 28.04 20.50
N ILE A 12 -3.27 26.71 20.50
CA ILE A 12 -1.99 26.07 20.81
C ILE A 12 -1.14 26.23 19.55
N THR A 13 -0.23 27.20 19.58
CA THR A 13 0.84 27.34 18.57
C THR A 13 1.89 26.28 18.84
N TYR A 14 1.88 25.20 18.08
CA TYR A 14 3.00 24.23 18.06
C TYR A 14 4.25 24.89 17.49
N ASN A 15 5.28 24.94 18.30
CA ASN A 15 6.58 25.53 17.93
C ASN A 15 7.35 24.53 17.04
N ASN A 16 7.32 24.75 15.71
CA ASN A 16 7.78 23.85 14.63
C ASN A 16 9.31 23.79 14.49
N LYS A 17 10.10 23.87 15.55
CA LYS A 17 11.55 24.08 15.41
C LYS A 17 12.43 22.83 15.30
N HIS A 18 11.95 21.60 15.51
CA HIS A 18 12.79 20.38 15.44
C HIS A 18 12.00 19.14 14.99
N MET A 19 11.45 19.13 13.76
CA MET A 19 11.17 17.84 13.15
C MET A 19 12.42 17.37 12.41
N ALA A 20 12.95 16.21 12.82
CA ALA A 20 14.11 15.62 12.18
C ALA A 20 13.82 15.39 10.70
N LYS A 21 14.67 15.94 9.82
CA LYS A 21 14.59 15.73 8.37
C LYS A 21 14.81 14.23 8.11
N PHE A 22 13.88 13.58 7.41
CA PHE A 22 14.06 12.19 7.02
C PHE A 22 15.28 12.09 6.09
N GLU A 23 16.25 11.25 6.45
CA GLU A 23 17.45 11.02 5.68
C GLU A 23 17.32 9.72 4.88
N LEU A 24 17.55 9.80 3.57
CA LEU A 24 17.56 8.62 2.69
C LEU A 24 18.72 7.70 3.01
N SER A 25 18.47 6.41 3.00
CA SER A 25 19.52 5.39 3.04
C SER A 25 20.47 5.51 1.83
N ASN A 26 21.70 5.07 1.99
CA ASN A 26 22.69 5.12 0.89
C ASN A 26 22.25 4.26 -0.30
N GLU A 27 21.50 3.21 -0.04
CA GLU A 27 20.97 2.26 -1.03
C GLU A 27 19.99 2.92 -2.00
N VAL A 28 19.19 3.88 -1.52
CA VAL A 28 18.13 4.53 -2.30
C VAL A 28 18.62 5.82 -2.97
N LYS A 29 19.72 6.42 -2.52
CA LYS A 29 20.27 7.66 -3.08
C LYS A 29 20.50 7.62 -4.61
N PRO A 30 21.01 6.54 -5.23
CA PRO A 30 21.18 6.49 -6.69
C PRO A 30 19.85 6.68 -7.43
N LEU A 31 18.78 6.06 -6.94
CA LEU A 31 17.44 6.22 -7.54
C LEU A 31 16.92 7.66 -7.36
N ASP A 32 17.10 8.27 -6.18
CA ASP A 32 16.76 9.68 -5.93
C ASP A 32 17.50 10.63 -6.89
N GLN A 33 18.77 10.36 -7.18
CA GLN A 33 19.56 11.17 -8.10
C GLN A 33 19.01 11.14 -9.53
N ILE A 34 18.56 9.97 -10.02
CA ILE A 34 17.99 9.85 -11.38
C ILE A 34 16.64 10.57 -11.44
N ILE A 35 15.79 10.42 -10.40
CA ILE A 35 14.50 11.11 -10.31
C ILE A 35 14.71 12.62 -10.28
N SER A 36 15.60 13.11 -9.42
CA SER A 36 15.88 14.54 -9.24
C SER A 36 16.49 15.16 -10.51
N ARG A 37 17.38 14.44 -11.22
CA ARG A 37 17.92 14.86 -12.50
C ARG A 37 16.81 15.06 -13.53
N LEU A 38 15.94 14.06 -13.74
CA LEU A 38 14.84 14.16 -14.70
C LEU A 38 13.87 15.29 -14.34
N ALA A 39 13.58 15.46 -13.05
CA ALA A 39 12.73 16.54 -12.57
C ALA A 39 13.30 17.91 -12.95
N GLY A 40 14.61 18.14 -12.71
CA GLY A 40 15.32 19.37 -13.11
C GLY A 40 15.33 19.60 -14.62
N GLU A 41 15.63 18.56 -15.42
CA GLU A 41 15.62 18.64 -16.88
C GLU A 41 14.25 18.98 -17.47
N CYS A 42 13.18 18.55 -16.83
CA CYS A 42 11.80 18.79 -17.29
C CYS A 42 11.16 20.04 -16.68
N GLY A 43 11.74 20.64 -15.64
CA GLY A 43 11.09 21.67 -14.85
C GLY A 43 9.89 21.18 -14.06
N TYR A 44 9.92 19.92 -13.61
CA TYR A 44 8.85 19.31 -12.84
C TYR A 44 9.23 19.16 -11.37
N GLU A 45 8.22 19.07 -10.50
CA GLU A 45 8.43 18.70 -9.11
C GLU A 45 8.91 17.25 -8.99
N VAL A 46 9.87 16.99 -8.09
CA VAL A 46 10.42 15.64 -7.84
C VAL A 46 9.32 14.64 -7.50
N GLN A 47 8.36 15.06 -6.66
CA GLN A 47 7.18 14.25 -6.30
C GLN A 47 6.33 13.86 -7.51
N GLN A 48 6.24 14.74 -8.52
CA GLN A 48 5.50 14.45 -9.74
C GLN A 48 6.21 13.37 -10.57
N VAL A 49 7.53 13.48 -10.76
CA VAL A 49 8.33 12.47 -11.47
C VAL A 49 8.29 11.14 -10.74
N PHE A 50 8.34 11.15 -9.41
CA PHE A 50 8.18 9.96 -8.59
C PHE A 50 6.81 9.27 -8.80
N ASN A 51 5.72 10.02 -8.78
CA ASN A 51 4.39 9.48 -9.05
C ASN A 51 4.28 8.93 -10.49
N ASP A 52 4.91 9.58 -11.46
CA ASP A 52 4.93 9.11 -12.84
C ASP A 52 5.80 7.83 -12.99
N LEU A 53 6.86 7.67 -12.18
CA LEU A 53 7.62 6.41 -12.10
C LEU A 53 6.76 5.25 -11.62
N LEU A 54 5.98 5.44 -10.55
CA LEU A 54 5.06 4.40 -10.07
C LEU A 54 4.03 4.02 -11.16
N ARG A 55 3.47 5.01 -11.86
CA ARG A 55 2.57 4.78 -13.00
C ARG A 55 3.24 4.03 -14.15
N TYR A 56 4.49 4.38 -14.46
CA TYR A 56 5.28 3.73 -15.50
C TYR A 56 5.52 2.25 -15.19
N ILE A 57 5.92 1.93 -13.97
CA ILE A 57 6.15 0.55 -13.52
C ILE A 57 4.82 -0.23 -13.57
N ILE A 58 3.75 0.28 -12.98
CA ILE A 58 2.45 -0.39 -12.96
C ILE A 58 1.97 -0.68 -14.39
N HIS A 59 2.10 0.29 -15.29
CA HIS A 59 1.73 0.12 -16.69
C HIS A 59 2.60 -0.94 -17.39
N GLY A 60 3.91 -0.93 -17.15
CA GLY A 60 4.86 -1.87 -17.75
C GLY A 60 4.58 -3.33 -17.37
N PHE A 61 4.04 -3.55 -16.17
CA PHE A 61 3.64 -4.88 -15.69
C PHE A 61 2.15 -5.20 -15.88
N SER A 62 1.41 -4.36 -16.63
CA SER A 62 -0.02 -4.56 -16.92
C SER A 62 -0.22 -5.00 -18.38
N PRO A 63 -0.18 -6.31 -18.69
CA PRO A 63 -0.35 -6.80 -20.05
C PRO A 63 -1.68 -6.34 -20.66
N GLY A 64 -1.63 -5.82 -21.90
CA GLY A 64 -2.81 -5.35 -22.60
C GLY A 64 -3.40 -4.02 -22.11
N ALA A 65 -2.75 -3.35 -21.18
CA ALA A 65 -3.19 -2.03 -20.73
C ALA A 65 -3.09 -0.99 -21.87
N PRO A 66 -4.08 -0.09 -22.01
CA PRO A 66 -4.02 1.00 -22.97
C PRO A 66 -2.86 1.95 -22.62
N PRO A 67 -2.34 2.71 -23.60
CA PRO A 67 -1.28 3.69 -23.34
C PRO A 67 -1.62 4.61 -22.16
N LEU A 68 -0.60 5.03 -21.42
CA LEU A 68 -0.76 5.94 -20.30
C LEU A 68 -1.39 7.25 -20.76
N LYS A 69 -2.56 7.58 -20.20
CA LYS A 69 -3.21 8.87 -20.43
C LYS A 69 -2.33 10.00 -19.88
N ASP A 70 -2.31 11.13 -20.57
CA ASP A 70 -1.59 12.34 -20.18
C ASP A 70 -0.08 12.13 -19.98
N TRP A 71 0.51 11.14 -20.72
CA TRP A 71 1.93 10.89 -20.67
C TRP A 71 2.69 11.97 -21.43
N LYS A 72 3.40 12.82 -20.70
CA LYS A 72 4.02 14.06 -21.20
C LYS A 72 5.50 13.93 -21.58
N TYR A 73 6.11 12.77 -21.29
CA TYR A 73 7.55 12.55 -21.47
C TYR A 73 7.88 12.15 -22.91
N LYS A 74 8.93 12.76 -23.48
CA LYS A 74 9.47 12.44 -24.80
C LYS A 74 10.31 11.16 -24.77
N ARG A 75 10.71 10.64 -25.95
CA ARG A 75 11.46 9.39 -26.07
C ARG A 75 12.73 9.37 -25.19
N GLN A 76 13.52 10.44 -25.19
CA GLN A 76 14.74 10.52 -24.34
C GLN A 76 14.43 10.45 -22.84
N GLN A 77 13.39 11.14 -22.41
CA GLN A 77 12.93 11.14 -21.01
C GLN A 77 12.38 9.77 -20.60
N ASN A 78 11.77 9.04 -21.52
CA ASN A 78 11.33 7.66 -21.28
C ASN A 78 12.50 6.71 -20.99
N MET A 79 13.69 6.98 -21.52
CA MET A 79 14.89 6.20 -21.18
C MET A 79 15.28 6.38 -19.71
N ALA A 80 15.04 7.55 -19.11
CA ALA A 80 15.27 7.78 -17.68
C ALA A 80 14.29 6.94 -16.81
N PHE A 81 13.04 6.74 -17.24
CA PHE A 81 12.12 5.84 -16.53
C PHE A 81 12.58 4.39 -16.57
N LEU A 82 13.15 3.94 -17.69
CA LEU A 82 13.75 2.61 -17.78
C LEU A 82 14.99 2.50 -16.87
N GLU A 83 15.84 3.53 -16.83
CA GLU A 83 17.00 3.62 -15.93
C GLU A 83 16.55 3.55 -14.47
N MET A 84 15.57 4.37 -14.06
CA MET A 84 15.00 4.35 -12.71
C MET A 84 14.41 2.98 -12.33
N THR A 85 13.69 2.34 -13.27
CA THR A 85 13.12 1.01 -13.02
C THR A 85 14.20 -0.04 -12.83
N ARG A 86 15.28 -0.02 -13.64
CA ARG A 86 16.42 -0.93 -13.47
C ARG A 86 17.15 -0.70 -12.14
N GLU A 87 17.38 0.56 -11.77
CA GLU A 87 18.00 0.88 -10.48
C GLU A 87 17.15 0.39 -9.32
N TRP A 88 15.82 0.66 -9.36
CA TRP A 88 14.90 0.15 -8.34
C TRP A 88 14.96 -1.36 -8.23
N VAL A 89 14.86 -2.11 -9.34
CA VAL A 89 14.96 -3.58 -9.33
C VAL A 89 16.29 -4.03 -8.72
N GLY A 90 17.40 -3.39 -9.09
CA GLY A 90 18.72 -3.70 -8.53
C GLY A 90 18.82 -3.45 -7.03
N ILE A 91 18.24 -2.35 -6.53
CA ILE A 91 18.13 -2.06 -5.08
C ILE A 91 17.34 -3.18 -4.41
N MET A 92 16.15 -3.49 -4.94
CA MET A 92 15.27 -4.49 -4.36
C MET A 92 15.91 -5.87 -4.30
N GLN A 93 16.61 -6.30 -5.35
CA GLN A 93 17.34 -7.58 -5.36
C GLN A 93 18.41 -7.65 -4.27
N ARG A 94 19.20 -6.58 -4.12
CA ARG A 94 20.26 -6.54 -3.08
C ARG A 94 19.68 -6.52 -1.67
N GLN A 95 18.69 -5.68 -1.44
CA GLN A 95 18.15 -5.45 -0.09
C GLN A 95 17.24 -6.59 0.38
N THR A 96 16.41 -7.16 -0.49
CA THR A 96 15.58 -8.33 -0.12
C THR A 96 16.42 -9.57 0.20
N ALA A 97 17.56 -9.75 -0.47
CA ALA A 97 18.50 -10.81 -0.13
C ALA A 97 19.11 -10.66 1.28
N LEU A 98 19.22 -9.44 1.80
CA LEU A 98 19.80 -9.14 3.12
C LEU A 98 18.76 -9.19 4.24
N SER A 99 17.57 -8.64 4.03
CA SER A 99 16.56 -8.40 5.07
C SER A 99 15.22 -9.13 4.85
N GLY A 100 15.08 -9.86 3.74
CA GLY A 100 13.82 -10.51 3.36
C GLY A 100 12.85 -9.58 2.64
N TRP A 101 12.77 -8.31 3.03
CA TRP A 101 11.97 -7.29 2.37
C TRP A 101 12.60 -5.90 2.51
N PHE A 102 12.25 -5.01 1.60
CA PHE A 102 12.71 -3.61 1.60
C PHE A 102 11.67 -2.70 0.94
N ASP A 103 11.65 -1.42 1.32
CA ASP A 103 10.69 -0.43 0.83
C ASP A 103 11.40 0.84 0.36
N ALA A 104 12.03 0.78 -0.82
CA ALA A 104 12.72 1.92 -1.42
C ALA A 104 11.77 3.09 -1.73
N PHE A 105 10.55 2.80 -2.18
CA PHE A 105 9.58 3.85 -2.52
C PHE A 105 9.02 4.57 -1.30
N GLY A 106 8.79 3.86 -0.21
CA GLY A 106 8.38 4.49 1.04
C GLY A 106 9.46 5.42 1.62
N GLU A 107 10.75 5.05 1.50
CA GLU A 107 11.85 5.94 1.89
C GLU A 107 11.88 7.21 1.04
N LEU A 108 11.80 7.09 -0.29
CA LEU A 108 11.74 8.24 -1.20
C LEU A 108 10.56 9.15 -0.89
N HIS A 109 9.37 8.57 -0.72
CA HIS A 109 8.17 9.33 -0.42
C HIS A 109 8.30 10.13 0.88
N MET A 110 8.78 9.51 1.96
CA MET A 110 9.03 10.20 3.23
C MET A 110 10.03 11.34 3.09
N ALA A 111 11.11 11.14 2.31
CA ALA A 111 12.10 12.18 2.05
C ALA A 111 11.52 13.36 1.27
N TYR A 112 10.69 13.11 0.26
CA TYR A 112 10.06 14.16 -0.56
C TYR A 112 9.00 14.93 0.22
N CYS A 113 8.16 14.26 1.00
CA CYS A 113 7.20 14.89 1.88
C CYS A 113 7.87 15.78 2.94
N SER A 114 9.02 15.35 3.48
CA SER A 114 9.79 16.13 4.45
C SER A 114 10.38 17.42 3.86
N LYS A 115 10.80 17.37 2.59
CA LYS A 115 11.37 18.54 1.88
C LYS A 115 10.30 19.57 1.49
N SER A 116 9.10 19.12 1.16
CA SER A 116 8.00 19.99 0.69
C SER A 116 7.20 20.68 1.81
N GLY A 117 7.52 20.43 3.07
CA GLY A 117 6.75 20.92 4.21
C GLY A 117 5.36 20.27 4.36
N GLN A 118 5.03 19.30 3.52
CA GLN A 118 3.76 18.56 3.56
C GLN A 118 3.71 17.50 4.68
N GLN A 119 4.70 17.44 5.55
CA GLN A 119 4.67 16.64 6.79
C GLN A 119 3.46 16.94 7.69
N TYR A 120 2.76 18.05 7.42
CA TYR A 120 1.49 18.38 8.09
C TYR A 120 0.37 17.35 7.87
N LEU A 121 0.48 16.48 6.85
CA LEU A 121 -0.52 15.45 6.60
C LEU A 121 -0.31 14.16 7.41
N GLY A 122 0.70 14.11 8.30
CA GLY A 122 0.88 13.01 9.26
C GLY A 122 1.16 11.63 8.64
N GLN A 123 1.57 11.56 7.37
CA GLN A 123 1.89 10.29 6.71
C GLN A 123 3.30 9.83 7.09
N PHE A 124 3.42 9.23 8.26
CA PHE A 124 4.62 8.50 8.66
C PHE A 124 4.38 7.01 8.46
N PHE A 125 5.20 6.38 7.64
CA PHE A 125 5.14 4.92 7.51
C PHE A 125 5.73 4.26 8.74
N THR A 126 5.10 3.17 9.16
CA THR A 126 5.56 2.37 10.29
C THR A 126 7.01 1.92 10.07
N PRO A 127 7.92 2.14 11.01
CA PRO A 127 9.30 1.67 10.90
C PRO A 127 9.38 0.15 10.70
N ALA A 128 10.36 -0.32 9.94
CA ALA A 128 10.51 -1.74 9.62
C ALA A 128 10.55 -2.62 10.87
N SER A 129 11.31 -2.23 11.90
CA SER A 129 11.38 -2.96 13.18
C SER A 129 10.04 -3.09 13.90
N ILE A 130 9.17 -2.09 13.75
CA ILE A 130 7.82 -2.14 14.33
C ILE A 130 6.91 -3.06 13.49
N CYS A 131 7.03 -3.05 12.15
CA CYS A 131 6.30 -4.00 11.31
C CYS A 131 6.67 -5.45 11.67
N GLU A 132 7.96 -5.75 11.83
CA GLU A 132 8.45 -7.04 12.28
C GLU A 132 7.86 -7.45 13.64
N LEU A 133 7.89 -6.55 14.61
CA LEU A 133 7.31 -6.79 15.92
C LEU A 133 5.80 -7.06 15.83
N MET A 134 5.06 -6.26 15.07
CA MET A 134 3.62 -6.42 14.89
C MET A 134 3.28 -7.79 14.28
N VAL A 135 4.04 -8.23 13.27
CA VAL A 135 3.85 -9.55 12.65
C VAL A 135 4.09 -10.67 13.65
N GLN A 136 5.13 -10.59 14.47
CA GLN A 136 5.40 -11.57 15.53
C GLN A 136 4.27 -11.61 16.58
N CYS A 137 3.64 -10.49 16.86
CA CYS A 137 2.50 -10.40 17.79
C CYS A 137 1.19 -10.98 17.22
N THR A 138 1.08 -11.25 15.92
CA THR A 138 -0.16 -11.81 15.33
C THR A 138 -0.47 -13.23 15.80
N ARG A 139 0.47 -13.92 16.46
CA ARG A 139 0.36 -15.33 16.86
C ARG A 139 -0.01 -16.28 15.71
N THR A 140 0.33 -15.91 14.49
CA THR A 140 0.09 -16.73 13.31
C THR A 140 0.98 -17.97 13.40
N GLU A 141 0.40 -19.15 13.21
CA GLU A 141 1.16 -20.41 13.23
C GLU A 141 2.06 -20.51 12.00
N LYS A 142 3.27 -21.05 12.18
CA LYS A 142 4.19 -21.31 11.07
C LYS A 142 3.53 -22.22 10.03
N GLY A 143 3.71 -21.87 8.75
CA GLY A 143 3.11 -22.62 7.64
C GLY A 143 1.65 -22.24 7.34
N THR A 144 1.07 -21.25 8.01
CA THR A 144 -0.25 -20.72 7.68
C THR A 144 -0.27 -20.19 6.26
N THR A 145 -1.10 -20.75 5.39
CA THR A 145 -1.27 -20.36 3.98
C THR A 145 -2.75 -20.25 3.61
N GLY A 146 -3.03 -19.64 2.44
CA GLY A 146 -4.40 -19.53 1.90
C GLY A 146 -5.32 -18.60 2.68
N LYS A 147 -4.80 -17.79 3.60
CA LYS A 147 -5.57 -16.78 4.32
C LYS A 147 -5.60 -15.46 3.53
N ARG A 148 -6.65 -14.68 3.77
CA ARG A 148 -6.76 -13.29 3.32
C ARG A 148 -6.32 -12.37 4.46
N ILE A 149 -5.24 -11.63 4.23
CA ILE A 149 -4.62 -10.72 5.22
C ILE A 149 -4.82 -9.31 4.74
N SER A 150 -5.48 -8.47 5.55
CA SER A 150 -5.83 -7.11 5.18
C SER A 150 -5.12 -6.08 6.06
N ASP A 151 -4.63 -5.02 5.41
CA ASP A 151 -4.18 -3.79 6.04
C ASP A 151 -5.01 -2.62 5.49
N PRO A 152 -5.95 -2.07 6.29
CA PRO A 152 -6.88 -1.03 5.84
C PRO A 152 -6.26 0.37 5.73
N THR A 153 -4.98 0.54 6.06
CA THR A 153 -4.21 1.79 5.99
C THR A 153 -2.78 1.50 5.57
N CYS A 154 -2.62 0.78 4.46
CA CYS A 154 -1.39 0.08 4.11
C CYS A 154 -0.17 0.99 3.86
N GLY A 155 -0.35 2.28 3.59
CA GLY A 155 0.74 3.19 3.25
C GLY A 155 1.54 2.68 2.06
N SER A 156 2.83 2.39 2.23
CA SER A 156 3.67 1.76 1.21
C SER A 156 3.67 0.22 1.25
N GLY A 157 2.85 -0.39 2.12
CA GLY A 157 2.68 -1.85 2.23
C GLY A 157 3.66 -2.54 3.17
N ARG A 158 4.42 -1.84 4.00
CA ARG A 158 5.47 -2.42 4.87
C ARG A 158 4.99 -3.55 5.76
N LEU A 159 3.81 -3.41 6.38
CA LEU A 159 3.26 -4.44 7.25
C LEU A 159 2.89 -5.71 6.46
N LEU A 160 2.33 -5.54 5.26
CA LEU A 160 2.01 -6.65 4.36
C LEU A 160 3.28 -7.37 3.88
N LEU A 161 4.36 -6.62 3.57
CA LEU A 161 5.64 -7.19 3.17
C LEU A 161 6.28 -8.00 4.31
N ALA A 162 6.34 -7.42 5.51
CA ALA A 162 6.83 -8.12 6.70
C ALA A 162 6.01 -9.40 6.95
N TYR A 163 4.68 -9.34 6.85
CA TYR A 163 3.83 -10.51 7.00
C TYR A 163 4.14 -11.58 5.93
N HIS A 164 4.28 -11.17 4.66
CA HIS A 164 4.56 -12.08 3.55
C HIS A 164 5.85 -12.89 3.75
N VAL A 165 6.90 -12.27 4.24
CA VAL A 165 8.20 -12.93 4.46
C VAL A 165 8.09 -14.00 5.54
N HIS A 166 7.36 -13.73 6.62
CA HIS A 166 7.17 -14.71 7.71
C HIS A 166 6.13 -15.79 7.39
N PHE A 167 5.10 -15.43 6.63
CA PHE A 167 3.95 -16.29 6.32
C PHE A 167 3.61 -16.23 4.82
N PRO A 168 4.47 -16.79 3.94
CA PRO A 168 4.23 -16.78 2.50
C PRO A 168 3.02 -17.65 2.12
N GLY A 169 2.47 -17.43 0.90
CA GLY A 169 1.35 -18.21 0.39
C GLY A 169 -0.03 -17.72 0.88
N ASN A 170 -0.09 -16.52 1.44
CA ASN A 170 -1.34 -15.86 1.81
C ASN A 170 -1.72 -14.79 0.79
N TYR A 171 -3.02 -14.48 0.66
CA TYR A 171 -3.55 -13.44 -0.20
C TYR A 171 -3.56 -12.11 0.55
N LEU A 172 -2.83 -11.12 0.06
CA LEU A 172 -2.66 -9.83 0.74
C LEU A 172 -3.61 -8.78 0.19
N VAL A 173 -4.20 -7.99 1.07
CA VAL A 173 -5.11 -6.89 0.72
C VAL A 173 -4.61 -5.62 1.37
N GLY A 174 -4.19 -4.66 0.54
CA GLY A 174 -3.82 -3.33 0.99
C GLY A 174 -4.92 -2.33 0.65
N GLU A 175 -5.30 -1.50 1.60
CA GLU A 175 -6.25 -0.41 1.38
C GLU A 175 -5.65 0.90 1.85
N ASP A 176 -5.84 1.98 1.10
CA ASP A 176 -5.41 3.33 1.49
C ASP A 176 -6.24 4.38 0.75
N ILE A 177 -6.44 5.53 1.39
CA ILE A 177 -7.09 6.68 0.76
C ILE A 177 -6.16 7.40 -0.23
N SER A 178 -4.85 7.31 -0.01
CA SER A 178 -3.82 7.92 -0.85
C SER A 178 -3.50 7.05 -2.05
N ARG A 179 -3.81 7.55 -3.26
CA ARG A 179 -3.47 6.84 -4.49
C ARG A 179 -1.96 6.59 -4.63
N THR A 180 -1.11 7.50 -4.17
CA THR A 180 0.35 7.33 -4.17
C THR A 180 0.76 6.17 -3.26
N CYS A 181 0.18 6.08 -2.05
CA CYS A 181 0.41 4.96 -1.14
C CYS A 181 0.00 3.63 -1.77
N CYS A 182 -1.19 3.56 -2.36
CA CYS A 182 -1.65 2.37 -3.08
C CYS A 182 -0.68 1.97 -4.20
N MET A 183 -0.23 2.93 -5.03
CA MET A 183 0.73 2.64 -6.11
C MET A 183 2.09 2.13 -5.58
N MET A 184 2.60 2.68 -4.47
CA MET A 184 3.80 2.15 -3.82
C MET A 184 3.60 0.73 -3.32
N THR A 185 2.48 0.45 -2.66
CA THR A 185 2.12 -0.90 -2.20
C THR A 185 2.02 -1.88 -3.36
N VAL A 186 1.39 -1.50 -4.49
CA VAL A 186 1.34 -2.33 -5.71
C VAL A 186 2.74 -2.68 -6.22
N CYS A 187 3.63 -1.70 -6.34
CA CYS A 187 5.00 -1.92 -6.81
C CYS A 187 5.80 -2.80 -5.83
N ASN A 188 5.66 -2.55 -4.53
CA ASN A 188 6.32 -3.33 -3.49
C ASN A 188 5.82 -4.79 -3.47
N MET A 189 4.52 -5.01 -3.52
CA MET A 189 3.95 -6.36 -3.61
C MET A 189 4.40 -7.09 -4.90
N LEU A 190 4.44 -6.36 -6.03
CA LEU A 190 4.87 -6.92 -7.31
C LEU A 190 6.28 -7.54 -7.22
N ILE A 191 7.25 -6.76 -6.75
CA ILE A 191 8.67 -7.17 -6.74
C ILE A 191 8.98 -8.21 -5.67
N HIS A 192 8.20 -8.27 -4.58
CA HIS A 192 8.33 -9.28 -3.52
C HIS A 192 7.59 -10.58 -3.84
N GLY A 193 6.92 -10.68 -5.00
CA GLY A 193 6.15 -11.89 -5.36
C GLY A 193 4.89 -12.09 -4.52
N CYS A 194 4.40 -11.04 -3.85
CA CYS A 194 3.15 -11.09 -3.11
C CYS A 194 1.98 -11.26 -4.07
N VAL A 195 1.05 -12.15 -3.75
CA VAL A 195 -0.23 -12.30 -4.46
C VAL A 195 -1.32 -11.59 -3.69
N GLY A 196 -2.10 -10.74 -4.36
CA GLY A 196 -3.15 -10.02 -3.64
C GLY A 196 -3.79 -8.90 -4.45
N GLU A 197 -4.33 -7.94 -3.73
CA GLU A 197 -4.94 -6.74 -4.31
C GLU A 197 -4.67 -5.50 -3.47
N VAL A 198 -4.71 -4.35 -4.12
CA VAL A 198 -4.60 -3.03 -3.47
C VAL A 198 -5.76 -2.17 -3.94
N ILE A 199 -6.49 -1.59 -2.99
CA ILE A 199 -7.69 -0.80 -3.23
C ILE A 199 -7.48 0.63 -2.75
N CYS A 200 -7.72 1.59 -3.63
CA CYS A 200 -7.69 3.01 -3.31
C CYS A 200 -9.09 3.50 -2.95
N HIS A 201 -9.35 3.65 -1.68
CA HIS A 201 -10.61 4.16 -1.12
C HIS A 201 -10.43 4.60 0.34
N ASP A 202 -11.44 5.24 0.89
CA ASP A 202 -11.55 5.44 2.33
C ASP A 202 -12.09 4.15 2.97
N SER A 203 -11.27 3.46 3.77
CA SER A 203 -11.64 2.19 4.42
C SER A 203 -12.85 2.31 5.35
N LEU A 204 -13.14 3.53 5.84
CA LEU A 204 -14.34 3.83 6.62
C LEU A 204 -15.56 4.08 5.74
N MET A 205 -15.36 4.41 4.46
CA MET A 205 -16.40 4.66 3.46
C MET A 205 -16.14 3.85 2.18
N PRO A 206 -16.14 2.53 2.27
CA PRO A 206 -15.67 1.65 1.20
C PRO A 206 -16.49 1.71 -0.09
N ASP A 207 -17.66 2.35 -0.11
CA ASP A 207 -18.45 2.60 -1.32
C ASP A 207 -17.82 3.65 -2.26
N LYS A 208 -16.84 4.41 -1.75
CA LYS A 208 -16.12 5.44 -2.52
C LYS A 208 -14.85 4.87 -3.17
N PHE A 209 -15.01 3.82 -3.96
CA PHE A 209 -13.92 3.25 -4.75
C PHE A 209 -13.36 4.28 -5.74
N THR A 210 -12.04 4.45 -5.74
CA THR A 210 -11.33 5.38 -6.63
C THR A 210 -10.51 4.63 -7.68
N ASP A 211 -9.75 3.62 -7.25
CA ASP A 211 -8.86 2.81 -8.10
C ASP A 211 -8.54 1.47 -7.43
N GLY A 212 -8.04 0.48 -8.17
CA GLY A 212 -7.63 -0.78 -7.58
C GLY A 212 -6.82 -1.66 -8.53
N TRP A 213 -6.01 -2.54 -7.97
CA TRP A 213 -5.11 -3.43 -8.71
C TRP A 213 -5.06 -4.81 -8.07
N LYS A 214 -5.13 -5.86 -8.91
CA LYS A 214 -4.69 -7.20 -8.55
C LYS A 214 -3.21 -7.33 -8.89
N VAL A 215 -2.43 -7.79 -7.92
CA VAL A 215 -0.99 -7.94 -8.03
C VAL A 215 -0.65 -9.42 -8.11
N ASN A 216 0.14 -9.78 -9.10
CA ASN A 216 0.61 -11.15 -9.34
C ASN A 216 -0.51 -12.21 -9.44
N PRO A 217 -1.66 -11.93 -10.09
CA PRO A 217 -2.80 -12.84 -10.08
C PRO A 217 -2.52 -14.20 -10.73
N THR A 218 -1.52 -14.26 -11.62
CA THR A 218 -1.15 -15.47 -12.36
C THR A 218 0.26 -15.97 -12.02
N LEU A 219 0.94 -15.40 -11.04
CA LEU A 219 2.34 -15.69 -10.73
C LEU A 219 2.60 -17.19 -10.48
N GLN A 220 1.69 -17.87 -9.78
CA GLN A 220 1.80 -19.30 -9.49
C GLN A 220 1.77 -20.18 -10.73
N PHE A 221 1.15 -19.72 -11.81
CA PHE A 221 0.99 -20.49 -13.05
C PHE A 221 1.97 -20.05 -14.14
N SER A 222 2.20 -18.75 -14.27
CA SER A 222 3.03 -18.17 -15.34
C SER A 222 4.50 -18.02 -14.94
N GLY A 223 4.80 -17.94 -13.63
CA GLY A 223 6.11 -17.55 -13.12
C GLY A 223 6.47 -16.08 -13.39
N LEU A 224 5.57 -15.29 -14.01
CA LEU A 224 5.81 -13.91 -14.40
C LEU A 224 5.00 -12.95 -13.52
N PRO A 225 5.65 -11.93 -12.95
CA PRO A 225 4.95 -10.89 -12.22
C PRO A 225 4.05 -10.09 -13.15
N SER A 226 2.85 -9.76 -12.69
CA SER A 226 1.89 -9.00 -13.47
C SER A 226 0.93 -8.20 -12.58
N ILE A 227 0.35 -7.16 -13.16
CA ILE A 227 -0.65 -6.31 -12.51
C ILE A 227 -1.88 -6.26 -13.41
N ARG A 228 -3.07 -6.32 -12.81
CA ARG A 228 -4.33 -6.10 -13.49
C ARG A 228 -5.16 -5.07 -12.73
N ARG A 229 -5.66 -4.08 -13.44
CA ARG A 229 -6.55 -3.08 -12.84
C ARG A 229 -7.90 -3.70 -12.49
N ILE A 230 -8.47 -3.32 -11.35
CA ILE A 230 -9.82 -3.69 -10.91
C ILE A 230 -10.77 -2.61 -11.42
N SER A 231 -11.87 -3.02 -12.07
CA SER A 231 -12.91 -2.07 -12.47
C SER A 231 -13.83 -1.74 -11.29
N LYS A 232 -14.59 -0.66 -11.43
CA LYS A 232 -15.57 -0.28 -10.40
C LYS A 232 -16.67 -1.32 -10.24
N GLU A 233 -17.07 -1.94 -11.33
CA GLU A 233 -18.08 -3.00 -11.38
C GLU A 233 -17.54 -4.25 -10.68
N GLU A 234 -16.34 -4.70 -11.03
CA GLU A 234 -15.69 -5.85 -10.36
C GLU A 234 -15.53 -5.63 -8.86
N TYR A 235 -15.15 -4.41 -8.45
CA TYR A 235 -15.06 -4.07 -7.03
C TYR A 235 -16.40 -4.17 -6.32
N ALA A 236 -17.48 -3.66 -6.93
CA ALA A 236 -18.83 -3.71 -6.37
C ALA A 236 -19.34 -5.16 -6.24
N ASP A 237 -19.10 -5.99 -7.27
CA ASP A 237 -19.50 -7.41 -7.29
C ASP A 237 -18.77 -8.20 -6.20
N ASN A 238 -17.44 -8.02 -6.07
CA ASN A 238 -16.65 -8.67 -5.04
C ASN A 238 -17.13 -8.29 -3.63
N ARG A 239 -17.44 -7.03 -3.39
CA ARG A 239 -17.98 -6.58 -2.10
C ARG A 239 -19.34 -7.19 -1.78
N THR A 240 -20.21 -7.29 -2.75
CA THR A 240 -21.52 -7.91 -2.57
C THR A 240 -21.36 -9.38 -2.18
N ALA A 241 -20.48 -10.12 -2.84
CA ALA A 241 -20.17 -11.50 -2.51
C ALA A 241 -19.54 -11.64 -1.11
N ASP A 242 -18.57 -10.80 -0.77
CA ASP A 242 -17.93 -10.78 0.56
C ASP A 242 -18.97 -10.48 1.68
N ASN A 243 -19.88 -9.57 1.45
CA ASN A 243 -20.95 -9.25 2.39
C ASN A 243 -21.93 -10.43 2.56
N GLN A 244 -22.31 -11.09 1.48
CA GLN A 244 -23.18 -12.28 1.53
C GLN A 244 -22.51 -13.42 2.31
N ILE A 245 -21.22 -13.71 2.03
CA ILE A 245 -20.46 -14.71 2.78
C ILE A 245 -20.37 -14.34 4.26
N ARG A 246 -20.11 -13.09 4.58
CA ARG A 246 -20.06 -12.62 5.98
C ARG A 246 -21.40 -12.81 6.69
N HIS A 247 -22.51 -12.50 6.05
CA HIS A 247 -23.86 -12.74 6.60
C HIS A 247 -24.11 -14.21 6.87
N LEU A 248 -23.76 -15.10 5.93
CA LEU A 248 -23.88 -16.54 6.09
C LEU A 248 -23.02 -17.08 7.25
N LEU A 249 -21.77 -16.63 7.36
CA LEU A 249 -20.87 -17.02 8.45
C LEU A 249 -21.37 -16.53 9.83
N ASN A 250 -21.93 -15.34 9.90
CA ASN A 250 -22.49 -14.83 11.14
C ASN A 250 -23.75 -15.62 11.54
N ALA A 251 -24.64 -15.92 10.59
CA ALA A 251 -25.83 -16.75 10.83
C ALA A 251 -25.44 -18.17 11.29
N ALA A 252 -24.40 -18.77 10.68
CA ALA A 252 -23.90 -20.08 11.09
C ALA A 252 -23.34 -20.06 12.53
N LYS A 253 -22.60 -19.02 12.91
CA LYS A 253 -22.10 -18.87 14.30
C LYS A 253 -23.23 -18.68 15.30
N GLU A 254 -24.27 -17.95 14.92
CA GLU A 254 -25.44 -17.73 15.76
C GLU A 254 -26.21 -19.04 15.99
N LEU A 255 -26.38 -19.86 14.93
CA LEU A 255 -26.96 -21.20 15.05
C LEU A 255 -26.11 -22.10 15.96
N GLU A 256 -24.80 -22.14 15.78
CA GLU A 256 -23.89 -22.91 16.64
C GLU A 256 -23.97 -22.47 18.12
N TYR A 257 -24.09 -21.17 18.36
CA TYR A 257 -24.30 -20.64 19.72
C TYR A 257 -25.63 -21.07 20.31
N LEU A 258 -26.72 -21.04 19.53
CA LEU A 258 -28.04 -21.49 19.93
C LEU A 258 -28.07 -22.99 20.23
N GLU A 259 -27.49 -23.83 19.36
CA GLU A 259 -27.35 -25.27 19.58
C GLU A 259 -26.62 -25.61 20.88
N LYS A 260 -25.58 -24.86 21.23
CA LYS A 260 -24.82 -25.09 22.45
C LYS A 260 -25.48 -24.59 23.74
N ASN A 261 -26.37 -23.61 23.64
CA ASN A 261 -26.93 -22.92 24.82
C ASN A 261 -28.42 -23.08 25.02
N LEU A 262 -29.15 -23.68 24.07
CA LEU A 262 -30.57 -23.98 24.23
C LEU A 262 -30.76 -25.36 24.87
N PRO A 263 -31.72 -25.50 25.79
CA PRO A 263 -31.96 -26.80 26.40
C PRO A 263 -32.51 -27.80 25.37
N PRO A 264 -32.14 -29.10 25.49
CA PRO A 264 -32.58 -30.17 24.56
C PRO A 264 -34.08 -30.25 24.39
N SER A 265 -34.87 -29.86 25.40
CA SER A 265 -36.35 -29.91 25.39
C SER A 265 -37.02 -28.94 24.41
N LEU A 266 -36.28 -28.14 23.65
CA LEU A 266 -36.83 -27.30 22.61
C LEU A 266 -36.81 -27.95 21.22
N TRP A 267 -36.21 -29.16 21.09
CA TRP A 267 -36.07 -29.90 19.84
C TRP A 267 -36.91 -31.19 19.80
N ASP A 268 -37.59 -31.55 20.91
CA ASP A 268 -38.56 -32.62 21.03
C ASP A 268 -39.98 -32.04 20.81
#